data_71f1c554f6ae1cd10a08a7dfdc8ebd90
#
_entry.id   71f1c554f6ae1cd10a08a7dfdc8ebd90
#
_cell.length_a   1.000
_cell.length_b   1.000
_cell.length_c   1.000
_cell.angle_alpha   90.00
_cell.angle_beta   90.00
_cell.angle_gamma   90.00
#
_symmetry.space_group_name_H-M   'P 1'
#
loop_
_entity.id
_entity.type
_entity.pdbx_description
1 polymer ?
#
loop_
_entity_poly.entity_id
_entity_poly.type
_entity_poly.pdbx_seq_one_letter_code
_entity_poly.pdbx_strand_id
1 'polypeptide(L)'
;MEEKIEEEILKNPAATARLILNSDDRDRLIGNLLKIVDTADDKHLKKAAKKVLYILKSRGINVDDLIPSIGKSSETKFDDKTKEAELKNVSNVEPFRAFLYIPDSLGNSRMIVSFYNNDQAGYELFDIIYSLDEGIKQFGEQKVSKSMIKKIAENEHELVEVPVSFALTRLNDLLKNPESQDKVPTRIRYYIRDVKLEIHPILKVYPAQISGIISTEEEMELFSRPEIVRLMIPDKYTNRYREEIVQAKNSILIINNMTPEERINQTVERFIQYYFTHERLSMYRNLLLDIALFLHSQGESLLAKRLVSYAEELIKPIGDVSKHPLVQLLIYKSFFID
;
A
#
# COMPACT_ATOMS: atom_id res chain seq x y z
N MET A 1 -6.40 -44.03 12.68
CA MET A 1 -7.21 -43.03 11.92
C MET A 1 -6.30 -42.00 11.24
N GLU A 2 -5.21 -41.60 11.86
CA GLU A 2 -4.22 -40.64 11.28
C GLU A 2 -3.52 -41.22 10.05
N GLU A 3 -3.01 -42.45 10.11
CA GLU A 3 -2.34 -43.10 8.95
C GLU A 3 -3.23 -43.23 7.69
N LYS A 4 -4.54 -43.42 7.85
CA LYS A 4 -5.48 -43.47 6.73
C LYS A 4 -5.65 -42.07 6.06
N ILE A 5 -5.58 -41.02 6.85
CA ILE A 5 -5.69 -39.65 6.33
C ILE A 5 -4.43 -39.29 5.54
N GLU A 6 -3.25 -39.67 6.02
CA GLU A 6 -1.97 -39.43 5.35
C GLU A 6 -1.89 -40.10 4.00
N GLU A 7 -2.34 -41.39 3.91
CA GLU A 7 -2.42 -42.08 2.63
C GLU A 7 -3.40 -41.44 1.64
N GLU A 8 -4.54 -40.95 2.11
CA GLU A 8 -5.55 -40.28 1.29
C GLU A 8 -5.06 -38.91 0.78
N ILE A 9 -4.37 -38.16 1.62
CA ILE A 9 -3.75 -36.89 1.27
C ILE A 9 -2.72 -37.07 0.14
N LEU A 10 -1.89 -38.12 0.22
CA LEU A 10 -0.89 -38.45 -0.80
C LEU A 10 -1.53 -38.90 -2.11
N LYS A 11 -2.61 -39.68 -2.05
CA LYS A 11 -3.29 -40.24 -3.25
C LYS A 11 -4.07 -39.15 -4.01
N ASN A 12 -4.85 -38.34 -3.33
CA ASN A 12 -5.67 -37.32 -3.99
C ASN A 12 -5.98 -36.09 -3.07
N PRO A 13 -5.11 -35.08 -3.05
CA PRO A 13 -5.30 -33.89 -2.22
C PRO A 13 -6.62 -33.15 -2.47
N ALA A 14 -7.13 -33.17 -3.72
CA ALA A 14 -8.38 -32.48 -4.07
C ALA A 14 -9.63 -33.21 -3.53
N ALA A 15 -9.62 -34.54 -3.54
CA ALA A 15 -10.69 -35.35 -2.94
C ALA A 15 -10.68 -35.19 -1.42
N THR A 16 -9.50 -35.22 -0.79
CA THR A 16 -9.34 -35.01 0.65
C THR A 16 -9.86 -33.62 1.08
N ALA A 17 -9.56 -32.58 0.31
CA ALA A 17 -10.10 -31.24 0.59
C ALA A 17 -11.65 -31.21 0.55
N ARG A 18 -12.26 -31.92 -0.40
CA ARG A 18 -13.74 -32.04 -0.48
C ARG A 18 -14.33 -32.80 0.68
N LEU A 19 -13.70 -33.89 1.14
CA LEU A 19 -14.13 -34.64 2.30
C LEU A 19 -14.08 -33.80 3.57
N ILE A 20 -13.01 -33.03 3.75
CA ILE A 20 -12.87 -32.12 4.90
C ILE A 20 -13.94 -31.01 4.86
N LEU A 21 -14.24 -30.46 3.69
CA LEU A 21 -15.29 -29.43 3.54
C LEU A 21 -16.67 -29.91 4.00
N ASN A 22 -16.98 -31.19 3.78
CA ASN A 22 -18.29 -31.77 4.08
C ASN A 22 -18.31 -32.54 5.42
N SER A 23 -17.25 -32.46 6.21
CA SER A 23 -17.14 -33.14 7.50
C SER A 23 -17.58 -32.25 8.64
N ASP A 24 -18.31 -32.82 9.61
CA ASP A 24 -18.65 -32.16 10.88
C ASP A 24 -17.41 -31.91 11.75
N ASP A 25 -16.36 -32.72 11.59
CA ASP A 25 -15.07 -32.60 12.28
C ASP A 25 -14.04 -31.74 11.54
N ARG A 26 -14.50 -30.84 10.66
CA ARG A 26 -13.66 -30.04 9.74
C ARG A 26 -12.47 -29.39 10.43
N ASP A 27 -12.71 -28.70 11.55
CA ASP A 27 -11.68 -27.89 12.24
C ASP A 27 -10.60 -28.78 12.85
N ARG A 28 -10.98 -29.94 13.36
CA ARG A 28 -10.05 -30.96 13.85
C ARG A 28 -9.18 -31.55 12.72
N LEU A 29 -9.77 -31.79 11.56
CA LEU A 29 -9.06 -32.31 10.40
C LEU A 29 -8.07 -31.28 9.83
N ILE A 30 -8.44 -30.01 9.82
CA ILE A 30 -7.52 -28.91 9.44
C ILE A 30 -6.38 -28.80 10.46
N GLY A 31 -6.65 -28.91 11.76
CA GLY A 31 -5.63 -28.94 12.79
C GLY A 31 -4.62 -30.09 12.59
N ASN A 32 -5.08 -31.27 12.18
CA ASN A 32 -4.20 -32.40 11.87
C ASN A 32 -3.36 -32.12 10.60
N LEU A 33 -3.93 -31.51 9.56
CA LEU A 33 -3.17 -31.09 8.38
C LEU A 33 -2.06 -30.09 8.72
N LEU A 34 -2.33 -29.14 9.59
CA LEU A 34 -1.34 -28.17 10.07
C LEU A 34 -0.20 -28.88 10.81
N LYS A 35 -0.51 -29.84 11.68
CA LYS A 35 0.49 -30.65 12.36
C LYS A 35 1.36 -31.44 11.36
N ILE A 36 0.77 -32.08 10.34
CA ILE A 36 1.52 -32.80 9.31
C ILE A 36 2.48 -31.86 8.58
N VAL A 37 2.04 -30.63 8.26
CA VAL A 37 2.92 -29.63 7.60
C VAL A 37 4.12 -29.28 8.48
N ASP A 38 3.95 -29.21 9.79
CA ASP A 38 5.02 -28.82 10.72
C ASP A 38 5.95 -30.02 11.06
N THR A 39 5.38 -31.20 11.36
CA THR A 39 6.13 -32.30 12.00
C THR A 39 6.51 -33.44 11.06
N ALA A 40 5.83 -33.66 9.90
CA ALA A 40 6.14 -34.80 9.05
C ALA A 40 7.56 -34.71 8.47
N ASP A 41 8.30 -35.82 8.48
CA ASP A 41 9.63 -35.89 7.86
C ASP A 41 9.57 -36.08 6.32
N ASP A 42 8.47 -36.66 5.82
CA ASP A 42 8.26 -36.87 4.38
C ASP A 42 7.90 -35.56 3.67
N LYS A 43 8.79 -35.15 2.75
CA LYS A 43 8.60 -33.97 1.89
C LYS A 43 7.38 -34.05 0.97
N HIS A 44 7.02 -35.28 0.51
CA HIS A 44 5.86 -35.49 -0.36
C HIS A 44 4.57 -35.30 0.42
N LEU A 45 4.50 -35.83 1.65
CA LEU A 45 3.37 -35.65 2.54
C LEU A 45 3.17 -34.18 2.94
N LYS A 46 4.25 -33.47 3.29
CA LYS A 46 4.20 -32.02 3.53
C LYS A 46 3.66 -31.24 2.34
N LYS A 47 4.11 -31.56 1.13
CA LYS A 47 3.67 -30.89 -0.10
C LYS A 47 2.20 -31.16 -0.39
N ALA A 48 1.75 -32.38 -0.20
CA ALA A 48 0.36 -32.78 -0.39
C ALA A 48 -0.57 -32.12 0.64
N ALA A 49 -0.20 -32.08 1.92
CA ALA A 49 -0.94 -31.42 2.98
C ALA A 49 -1.08 -29.91 2.72
N LYS A 50 0.01 -29.22 2.33
CA LYS A 50 -0.04 -27.79 1.91
C LYS A 50 -1.00 -27.58 0.74
N LYS A 51 -1.07 -28.49 -0.22
CA LYS A 51 -2.00 -28.41 -1.34
C LYS A 51 -3.46 -28.53 -0.90
N VAL A 52 -3.76 -29.40 0.06
CA VAL A 52 -5.10 -29.51 0.67
C VAL A 52 -5.49 -28.21 1.37
N LEU A 53 -4.61 -27.67 2.22
CA LEU A 53 -4.84 -26.39 2.92
C LEU A 53 -5.07 -25.24 1.94
N TYR A 54 -4.31 -25.16 0.86
CA TYR A 54 -4.50 -24.17 -0.20
C TYR A 54 -5.88 -24.26 -0.85
N ILE A 55 -6.34 -25.49 -1.17
CA ILE A 55 -7.68 -25.72 -1.75
C ILE A 55 -8.78 -25.31 -0.76
N LEU A 56 -8.61 -25.57 0.53
CA LEU A 56 -9.56 -25.17 1.57
C LEU A 56 -9.62 -23.64 1.69
N LYS A 57 -8.47 -22.97 1.68
CA LYS A 57 -8.36 -21.50 1.72
C LYS A 57 -9.00 -20.85 0.49
N SER A 58 -8.79 -21.41 -0.72
CA SER A 58 -9.41 -20.91 -1.95
C SER A 58 -10.94 -21.05 -1.98
N ARG A 59 -11.51 -21.85 -1.09
CA ARG A 59 -12.96 -22.04 -0.92
C ARG A 59 -13.55 -21.27 0.27
N GLY A 60 -12.79 -20.28 0.80
CA GLY A 60 -13.27 -19.36 1.82
C GLY A 60 -13.16 -19.87 3.26
N ILE A 61 -12.43 -21.00 3.50
CA ILE A 61 -12.17 -21.43 4.87
C ILE A 61 -10.98 -20.64 5.40
N ASN A 62 -11.17 -19.95 6.51
CA ASN A 62 -10.09 -19.26 7.20
C ASN A 62 -9.25 -20.27 8.00
N VAL A 63 -8.22 -20.81 7.34
CA VAL A 63 -7.32 -21.81 7.92
C VAL A 63 -6.45 -21.16 9.01
N ASP A 64 -6.23 -19.86 8.95
CA ASP A 64 -5.33 -19.12 9.84
C ASP A 64 -5.95 -18.96 11.26
N ASP A 65 -7.29 -18.92 11.37
CA ASP A 65 -8.01 -18.87 12.68
C ASP A 65 -7.98 -20.20 13.42
N LEU A 66 -7.67 -21.30 12.73
CA LEU A 66 -7.65 -22.65 13.28
C LEU A 66 -6.24 -23.10 13.68
N ILE A 67 -5.23 -22.26 13.53
CA ILE A 67 -3.94 -22.47 14.18
C ILE A 67 -4.19 -22.35 15.67
N PRO A 68 -4.17 -23.47 16.45
CA PRO A 68 -4.30 -23.35 17.89
C PRO A 68 -3.20 -22.41 18.33
N SER A 69 -3.54 -21.49 19.22
CA SER A 69 -2.58 -20.71 19.99
C SER A 69 -1.75 -21.69 20.83
N ILE A 70 -0.84 -22.41 20.17
CA ILE A 70 0.16 -23.26 20.82
C ILE A 70 1.10 -22.28 21.52
N GLY A 71 0.86 -22.16 22.82
CA GLY A 71 1.84 -21.55 23.72
C GLY A 71 1.79 -20.04 23.86
N LYS A 72 0.68 -19.49 24.34
CA LYS A 72 0.80 -18.42 25.34
C LYS A 72 1.24 -19.06 26.66
N SER A 73 2.46 -19.52 26.74
CA SER A 73 3.18 -19.74 28.00
C SER A 73 4.64 -20.00 27.67
N SER A 74 5.34 -18.96 27.48
CA SER A 74 6.67 -18.65 28.01
C SER A 74 7.00 -17.26 27.51
N GLU A 75 7.10 -16.32 28.42
CA GLU A 75 8.02 -15.20 28.29
C GLU A 75 9.39 -15.81 27.98
N THR A 76 9.63 -16.17 26.74
CA THR A 76 10.98 -16.36 26.26
C THR A 76 11.60 -14.98 26.30
N LYS A 77 12.39 -14.72 27.36
CA LYS A 77 13.49 -13.78 27.30
C LYS A 77 14.17 -14.05 25.96
N PHE A 78 13.93 -13.16 25.00
CA PHE A 78 14.66 -13.17 23.74
C PHE A 78 16.14 -13.05 24.12
N ASP A 79 16.85 -14.14 23.96
CA ASP A 79 18.25 -14.26 24.26
C ASP A 79 18.99 -13.22 23.41
N ASP A 80 19.82 -12.39 24.03
CA ASP A 80 20.65 -11.38 23.35
C ASP A 80 21.51 -11.98 22.23
N LYS A 81 21.79 -13.28 22.30
CA LYS A 81 22.49 -14.04 21.26
C LYS A 81 21.73 -14.16 19.93
N THR A 82 20.39 -14.20 19.96
CA THR A 82 19.57 -14.25 18.72
C THR A 82 19.56 -12.89 18.03
N LYS A 83 19.56 -11.80 18.82
CA LYS A 83 19.70 -10.43 18.30
C LYS A 83 21.06 -10.18 17.65
N GLU A 84 22.14 -10.70 18.27
CA GLU A 84 23.49 -10.59 17.69
C GLU A 84 23.66 -11.42 16.41
N ALA A 85 23.02 -12.58 16.30
CA ALA A 85 23.03 -13.40 15.09
C ALA A 85 22.24 -12.76 13.95
N GLU A 86 21.06 -12.16 14.24
CA GLU A 86 20.29 -11.37 13.26
C GLU A 86 21.06 -10.10 12.84
N LEU A 87 21.77 -9.44 13.75
CA LEU A 87 22.62 -8.29 13.47
C LEU A 87 23.79 -8.61 12.56
N LYS A 88 24.42 -9.78 12.73
CA LYS A 88 25.55 -10.23 11.86
C LYS A 88 25.08 -10.52 10.43
N ASN A 89 23.86 -10.99 10.23
CA ASN A 89 23.29 -11.28 8.91
C ASN A 89 22.91 -10.02 8.12
N VAL A 90 22.76 -8.86 8.77
CA VAL A 90 22.43 -7.59 8.11
C VAL A 90 23.66 -6.86 7.57
N SER A 91 24.87 -7.16 8.08
CA SER A 91 26.09 -6.46 7.70
C SER A 91 26.60 -6.73 6.27
N ASN A 92 26.03 -7.76 5.59
CA ASN A 92 26.45 -8.21 4.26
C ASN A 92 25.37 -8.06 3.19
N VAL A 93 24.44 -7.11 3.34
CA VAL A 93 23.33 -6.91 2.41
C VAL A 93 23.53 -5.60 1.65
N GLU A 94 23.49 -5.68 0.33
CA GLU A 94 23.66 -4.54 -0.55
C GLU A 94 22.34 -4.15 -1.22
N PRO A 95 21.98 -2.84 -1.23
CA PRO A 95 20.83 -2.36 -2.00
C PRO A 95 20.97 -2.72 -3.47
N PHE A 96 19.92 -3.24 -4.11
CA PHE A 96 19.99 -3.64 -5.51
C PHE A 96 19.09 -2.78 -6.42
N ARG A 97 17.77 -2.90 -6.31
CA ARG A 97 16.81 -2.11 -7.10
C ARG A 97 15.57 -1.79 -6.29
N ALA A 98 14.93 -0.67 -6.58
CA ALA A 98 13.64 -0.31 -6.01
C ALA A 98 12.69 0.23 -7.09
N PHE A 99 11.40 -0.03 -6.89
CA PHE A 99 10.33 0.36 -7.79
C PHE A 99 9.17 0.93 -7.00
N LEU A 100 8.56 1.99 -7.55
CA LEU A 100 7.30 2.54 -7.07
C LEU A 100 6.22 2.32 -8.12
N TYR A 101 5.05 1.94 -7.67
CA TYR A 101 3.84 1.91 -8.49
C TYR A 101 3.08 3.22 -8.33
N ILE A 102 2.42 3.65 -9.41
CA ILE A 102 1.54 4.80 -9.33
C ILE A 102 0.40 4.53 -8.34
N PRO A 103 -0.05 5.56 -7.59
CA PRO A 103 -1.11 5.42 -6.61
C PRO A 103 -2.41 4.90 -7.23
N ASP A 104 -3.17 4.09 -6.50
CA ASP A 104 -4.54 3.72 -6.88
C ASP A 104 -5.54 4.87 -6.61
N SER A 105 -6.82 4.60 -6.83
CA SER A 105 -7.89 5.58 -6.64
C SER A 105 -8.00 6.11 -5.20
N LEU A 106 -7.62 5.33 -4.21
CA LEU A 106 -7.67 5.67 -2.78
C LEU A 106 -6.33 6.21 -2.25
N GLY A 107 -5.35 6.43 -3.14
CA GLY A 107 -4.01 6.87 -2.77
C GLY A 107 -3.13 5.79 -2.13
N ASN A 108 -3.51 4.51 -2.29
CA ASN A 108 -2.60 3.44 -1.92
C ASN A 108 -1.55 3.28 -3.02
N SER A 109 -0.32 3.04 -2.60
CA SER A 109 0.80 2.77 -3.49
C SER A 109 1.44 1.44 -3.13
N ARG A 110 2.17 0.86 -4.08
CA ARG A 110 3.00 -0.31 -3.86
C ARG A 110 4.46 0.06 -4.09
N MET A 111 5.32 -0.43 -3.24
CA MET A 111 6.77 -0.26 -3.37
C MET A 111 7.44 -1.61 -3.29
N ILE A 112 8.34 -1.87 -4.22
CA ILE A 112 9.18 -3.05 -4.22
C ILE A 112 10.62 -2.59 -3.97
N VAL A 113 11.28 -3.19 -2.98
CA VAL A 113 12.69 -2.95 -2.69
C VAL A 113 13.43 -4.27 -2.66
N SER A 114 14.54 -4.36 -3.36
CA SER A 114 15.35 -5.57 -3.42
C SER A 114 16.77 -5.33 -2.96
N PHE A 115 17.32 -6.36 -2.32
CA PHE A 115 18.66 -6.37 -1.78
C PHE A 115 19.40 -7.64 -2.23
N TYR A 116 20.70 -7.56 -2.37
CA TYR A 116 21.55 -8.72 -2.53
C TYR A 116 22.13 -9.10 -1.17
N ASN A 117 21.91 -10.34 -0.76
CA ASN A 117 22.45 -10.88 0.48
C ASN A 117 23.71 -11.70 0.15
N ASN A 118 24.88 -11.18 0.52
CA ASN A 118 26.17 -11.80 0.24
C ASN A 118 26.34 -13.14 0.97
N ASP A 119 25.80 -13.27 2.19
CA ASP A 119 25.93 -14.49 3.00
C ASP A 119 25.15 -15.66 2.41
N GLN A 120 24.01 -15.36 1.76
CA GLN A 120 23.14 -16.37 1.17
C GLN A 120 23.29 -16.47 -0.36
N ALA A 121 24.16 -15.64 -0.96
CA ALA A 121 24.36 -15.52 -2.40
C ALA A 121 23.04 -15.43 -3.19
N GLY A 122 22.10 -14.63 -2.70
CA GLY A 122 20.75 -14.51 -3.23
C GLY A 122 20.14 -13.13 -3.08
N TYR A 123 18.98 -12.93 -3.72
CA TYR A 123 18.25 -11.67 -3.62
C TYR A 123 17.06 -11.82 -2.68
N GLU A 124 16.88 -10.81 -1.83
CA GLU A 124 15.69 -10.62 -1.01
C GLU A 124 14.85 -9.49 -1.62
N LEU A 125 13.54 -9.68 -1.69
CA LEU A 125 12.60 -8.71 -2.22
C LEU A 125 11.55 -8.41 -1.16
N PHE A 126 11.33 -7.14 -0.89
CA PHE A 126 10.27 -6.64 -0.03
C PHE A 126 9.20 -6.00 -0.90
N ASP A 127 7.97 -6.42 -0.69
CA ASP A 127 6.77 -5.97 -1.39
C ASP A 127 5.87 -5.28 -0.38
N ILE A 128 5.69 -3.98 -0.53
CA ILE A 128 5.08 -3.12 0.49
C ILE A 128 3.91 -2.39 -0.13
N ILE A 129 2.69 -2.68 0.35
CA ILE A 129 1.50 -1.91 0.03
C ILE A 129 1.26 -0.93 1.16
N TYR A 130 1.13 0.34 0.82
CA TYR A 130 0.99 1.42 1.80
C TYR A 130 0.04 2.52 1.33
N SER A 131 -0.45 3.29 2.29
CA SER A 131 -1.07 4.59 2.09
C SER A 131 -0.24 5.64 2.79
N LEU A 132 -0.07 6.82 2.20
CA LEU A 132 0.64 7.91 2.86
C LEU A 132 -0.14 8.46 4.08
N ASP A 133 -1.45 8.23 4.14
CA ASP A 133 -2.34 8.62 5.26
C ASP A 133 -2.33 7.56 6.38
N GLU A 134 -2.45 6.28 6.01
CA GLU A 134 -2.68 5.18 6.96
C GLU A 134 -1.42 4.34 7.25
N GLY A 135 -0.32 4.61 6.56
CA GLY A 135 0.92 3.85 6.70
C GLY A 135 0.92 2.52 5.93
N ILE A 136 1.69 1.56 6.40
CA ILE A 136 1.84 0.25 5.73
C ILE A 136 0.59 -0.57 5.94
N LYS A 137 -0.01 -1.04 4.85
CA LYS A 137 -1.18 -1.93 4.83
C LYS A 137 -0.76 -3.39 4.79
N GLN A 138 0.19 -3.72 3.95
CA GLN A 138 0.70 -5.07 3.77
C GLN A 138 2.20 -5.04 3.55
N PHE A 139 2.89 -6.01 4.13
CA PHE A 139 4.31 -6.25 3.94
C PHE A 139 4.50 -7.72 3.53
N GLY A 140 5.20 -7.93 2.43
CA GLY A 140 5.57 -9.24 1.92
C GLY A 140 7.09 -9.34 1.78
N GLU A 141 7.62 -10.52 2.00
CA GLU A 141 9.03 -10.82 1.84
C GLU A 141 9.21 -12.13 1.10
N GLN A 142 10.13 -12.15 0.15
CA GLN A 142 10.45 -13.36 -0.60
C GLN A 142 11.90 -13.38 -1.09
N LYS A 143 12.46 -14.58 -1.17
CA LYS A 143 13.73 -14.81 -1.86
C LYS A 143 13.47 -14.98 -3.34
N VAL A 144 14.20 -14.25 -4.15
CA VAL A 144 13.99 -14.19 -5.60
C VAL A 144 15.31 -14.33 -6.36
N SER A 145 15.23 -14.68 -7.63
CA SER A 145 16.37 -14.63 -8.54
C SER A 145 16.52 -13.23 -9.16
N LYS A 146 17.73 -12.88 -9.59
CA LYS A 146 17.99 -11.65 -10.36
C LYS A 146 17.08 -11.54 -11.59
N SER A 147 16.82 -12.66 -12.26
CA SER A 147 15.96 -12.69 -13.45
C SER A 147 14.49 -12.36 -13.11
N MET A 148 14.01 -12.71 -11.91
CA MET A 148 12.66 -12.36 -11.47
C MET A 148 12.53 -10.85 -11.23
N ILE A 149 13.52 -10.21 -10.60
CA ILE A 149 13.53 -8.75 -10.41
C ILE A 149 13.54 -8.03 -11.77
N LYS A 150 14.32 -8.55 -12.74
CA LYS A 150 14.36 -8.01 -14.09
C LYS A 150 12.99 -8.13 -14.79
N LYS A 151 12.31 -9.28 -14.66
CA LYS A 151 10.97 -9.50 -15.20
C LYS A 151 9.92 -8.54 -14.61
N ILE A 152 9.99 -8.23 -13.33
CA ILE A 152 9.11 -7.21 -12.71
C ILE A 152 9.28 -5.88 -13.44
N ALA A 153 10.52 -5.44 -13.65
CA ALA A 153 10.81 -4.18 -14.34
C ALA A 153 10.36 -4.15 -15.81
N GLU A 154 10.34 -5.31 -16.49
CA GLU A 154 10.01 -5.41 -17.91
C GLU A 154 8.50 -5.61 -18.19
N ASN A 155 7.80 -6.27 -17.29
CA ASN A 155 6.41 -6.71 -17.53
C ASN A 155 5.34 -5.83 -16.90
N GLU A 156 5.69 -4.97 -15.98
CA GLU A 156 4.73 -4.11 -15.28
C GLU A 156 4.82 -2.67 -15.80
N HIS A 157 3.69 -2.15 -16.31
CA HIS A 157 3.63 -0.85 -17.00
C HIS A 157 3.34 0.34 -16.08
N GLU A 158 2.86 0.07 -14.86
CA GLU A 158 2.49 1.12 -13.89
C GLU A 158 3.55 1.37 -12.81
N LEU A 159 4.78 0.96 -13.05
CA LEU A 159 5.89 1.18 -12.12
C LEU A 159 6.97 2.09 -12.69
N VAL A 160 7.73 2.69 -11.78
CA VAL A 160 8.94 3.45 -12.08
C VAL A 160 10.09 3.02 -11.18
N GLU A 161 11.27 2.85 -11.76
CA GLU A 161 12.47 2.57 -10.97
C GLU A 161 12.94 3.83 -10.25
N VAL A 162 13.27 3.68 -8.96
CA VAL A 162 13.71 4.76 -8.09
C VAL A 162 15.03 4.41 -7.39
N PRO A 163 15.81 5.40 -6.92
CA PRO A 163 16.95 5.12 -6.06
C PRO A 163 16.50 4.34 -4.81
N VAL A 164 17.24 3.29 -4.45
CA VAL A 164 16.91 2.48 -3.26
C VAL A 164 16.92 3.35 -1.99
N SER A 165 17.87 4.29 -1.90
CA SER A 165 17.92 5.26 -0.81
C SER A 165 16.63 6.07 -0.64
N PHE A 166 15.99 6.48 -1.74
CA PHE A 166 14.68 7.14 -1.70
C PHE A 166 13.58 6.19 -1.21
N ALA A 167 13.53 4.97 -1.73
CA ALA A 167 12.56 3.96 -1.28
C ALA A 167 12.69 3.67 0.22
N LEU A 168 13.92 3.57 0.72
CA LEU A 168 14.20 3.40 2.15
C LEU A 168 13.83 4.63 2.98
N THR A 169 14.03 5.84 2.44
CA THR A 169 13.54 7.09 3.08
C THR A 169 12.01 7.06 3.22
N ARG A 170 11.31 6.68 2.15
CA ARG A 170 9.85 6.53 2.15
C ARG A 170 9.41 5.48 3.19
N LEU A 171 10.07 4.34 3.23
CA LEU A 171 9.79 3.29 4.22
C LEU A 171 10.01 3.78 5.65
N ASN A 172 11.09 4.53 5.90
CA ASN A 172 11.36 5.13 7.19
C ASN A 172 10.25 6.11 7.63
N ASP A 173 9.74 6.92 6.69
CA ASP A 173 8.62 7.82 6.97
C ASP A 173 7.33 7.06 7.29
N LEU A 174 7.02 6.00 6.55
CA LEU A 174 5.87 5.13 6.82
C LEU A 174 5.94 4.44 8.18
N LEU A 175 7.15 4.10 8.65
CA LEU A 175 7.37 3.47 9.97
C LEU A 175 7.25 4.45 11.14
N LYS A 176 7.12 5.75 10.91
CA LYS A 176 6.75 6.72 11.96
C LYS A 176 5.32 6.50 12.45
N ASN A 177 4.46 5.90 11.62
CA ASN A 177 3.13 5.48 12.02
C ASN A 177 3.23 4.20 12.89
N PRO A 178 2.74 4.21 14.16
CA PRO A 178 2.82 3.06 15.06
C PRO A 178 2.20 1.78 14.47
N GLU A 179 1.06 1.87 13.79
CA GLU A 179 0.39 0.73 13.17
C GLU A 179 1.22 0.07 12.06
N SER A 180 2.12 0.82 11.43
CA SER A 180 3.04 0.31 10.42
C SER A 180 4.17 -0.51 11.05
N GLN A 181 4.55 -0.19 12.29
CA GLN A 181 5.70 -0.81 12.94
C GLN A 181 5.49 -2.30 13.23
N ASP A 182 4.25 -2.69 13.53
CA ASP A 182 3.91 -4.08 13.84
C ASP A 182 3.81 -4.98 12.60
N LYS A 183 3.67 -4.35 11.42
CA LYS A 183 3.52 -5.06 10.14
C LYS A 183 4.87 -5.39 9.48
N VAL A 184 5.96 -4.78 9.95
CA VAL A 184 7.27 -4.91 9.33
C VAL A 184 8.24 -5.63 10.27
N PRO A 185 8.94 -6.67 9.79
CA PRO A 185 9.95 -7.38 10.59
C PRO A 185 11.00 -6.43 11.17
N THR A 186 11.38 -6.66 12.42
CA THR A 186 12.33 -5.79 13.14
C THR A 186 13.65 -5.62 12.38
N ARG A 187 14.11 -6.65 11.64
CA ARG A 187 15.34 -6.60 10.86
C ARG A 187 15.33 -5.52 9.76
N ILE A 188 14.18 -5.18 9.22
CA ILE A 188 14.06 -4.13 8.19
C ILE A 188 14.51 -2.78 8.74
N ARG A 189 14.31 -2.54 10.02
CA ARG A 189 14.76 -1.31 10.68
C ARG A 189 16.28 -1.11 10.61
N TYR A 190 17.05 -2.20 10.49
CA TYR A 190 18.50 -2.11 10.32
C TYR A 190 18.87 -1.62 8.92
N TYR A 191 18.13 -2.01 7.87
CA TYR A 191 18.35 -1.52 6.50
C TYR A 191 18.09 -0.02 6.36
N ILE A 192 17.25 0.55 7.23
CA ILE A 192 16.84 1.96 7.16
C ILE A 192 17.66 2.85 8.11
N ARG A 193 18.34 2.27 9.10
CA ARG A 193 18.97 3.01 10.20
C ARG A 193 19.96 4.07 9.74
N ASP A 194 20.76 3.75 8.72
CA ASP A 194 21.84 4.58 8.24
C ASP A 194 21.53 5.27 6.90
N VAL A 195 20.26 5.24 6.48
CA VAL A 195 19.83 5.85 5.22
C VAL A 195 19.80 7.36 5.37
N LYS A 196 20.56 8.04 4.51
CA LYS A 196 20.46 9.49 4.37
C LYS A 196 19.09 9.83 3.78
N LEU A 197 18.37 10.76 4.42
CA LEU A 197 17.09 11.24 3.93
C LEU A 197 17.27 11.81 2.52
N GLU A 198 16.50 11.29 1.57
CA GLU A 198 16.52 11.74 0.19
C GLU A 198 15.25 12.50 -0.16
N ILE A 199 15.42 13.61 -0.87
CA ILE A 199 14.31 14.32 -1.47
C ILE A 199 13.71 13.49 -2.61
N HIS A 200 12.46 13.74 -2.94
CA HIS A 200 11.77 13.05 -4.02
C HIS A 200 12.57 13.15 -5.34
N PRO A 201 12.81 12.03 -6.08
CA PRO A 201 13.69 12.00 -7.25
C PRO A 201 13.29 13.02 -8.32
N ILE A 202 11.98 13.22 -8.55
CA ILE A 202 11.46 14.15 -9.55
C ILE A 202 11.84 15.61 -9.23
N LEU A 203 12.01 15.97 -7.96
CA LEU A 203 12.45 17.31 -7.54
C LEU A 203 13.93 17.56 -7.84
N LYS A 204 14.73 16.51 -8.04
CA LYS A 204 16.12 16.65 -8.54
C LYS A 204 16.13 16.98 -10.04
N VAL A 205 15.13 16.46 -10.79
CA VAL A 205 14.97 16.70 -12.23
C VAL A 205 14.30 18.05 -12.47
N TYR A 206 13.25 18.34 -11.73
CA TYR A 206 12.49 19.59 -11.80
C TYR A 206 12.51 20.27 -10.44
N PRO A 207 13.53 21.06 -10.12
CA PRO A 207 13.54 21.84 -8.89
C PRO A 207 12.30 22.75 -8.84
N ALA A 208 11.68 22.82 -7.68
CA ALA A 208 10.47 23.60 -7.46
C ALA A 208 10.71 25.09 -7.82
N GLN A 209 10.52 25.44 -9.06
CA GLN A 209 10.42 26.80 -9.52
C GLN A 209 8.97 27.08 -9.82
N ILE A 210 8.42 28.08 -9.15
CA ILE A 210 7.11 28.62 -9.47
C ILE A 210 7.22 29.22 -10.87
N SER A 211 6.84 28.46 -11.85
CA SER A 211 6.86 28.96 -13.21
C SER A 211 5.44 29.17 -13.70
N GLY A 212 5.11 30.42 -13.87
CA GLY A 212 4.18 30.90 -14.88
C GLY A 212 2.73 30.42 -14.78
N ILE A 213 1.83 31.31 -15.06
CA ILE A 213 0.40 31.04 -15.28
C ILE A 213 0.28 30.00 -16.37
N ILE A 214 -0.22 28.83 -16.00
CA ILE A 214 -0.58 27.74 -16.92
C ILE A 214 -1.90 28.16 -17.57
N SER A 215 -2.10 27.90 -18.87
CA SER A 215 -3.38 28.18 -19.51
C SER A 215 -4.45 27.22 -18.96
N THR A 216 -5.70 27.66 -18.92
CA THR A 216 -6.84 26.84 -18.47
C THR A 216 -6.96 25.52 -19.26
N GLU A 217 -6.63 25.54 -20.57
CA GLU A 217 -6.67 24.36 -21.43
C GLU A 217 -5.62 23.33 -21.02
N GLU A 218 -4.40 23.78 -20.73
CA GLU A 218 -3.29 22.92 -20.30
C GLU A 218 -3.54 22.32 -18.91
N GLU A 219 -4.21 23.06 -18.04
CA GLU A 219 -4.66 22.59 -16.74
C GLU A 219 -5.71 21.49 -16.88
N MET A 220 -6.72 21.70 -17.74
CA MET A 220 -7.76 20.70 -18.03
C MET A 220 -7.13 19.42 -18.62
N GLU A 221 -6.18 19.52 -19.53
CA GLU A 221 -5.46 18.38 -20.09
C GLU A 221 -4.76 17.59 -18.98
N LEU A 222 -4.02 18.26 -18.10
CA LEU A 222 -3.29 17.61 -17.02
C LEU A 222 -4.21 16.90 -16.05
N PHE A 223 -5.28 17.58 -15.58
CA PHE A 223 -6.20 17.01 -14.58
C PHE A 223 -7.23 16.05 -15.19
N SER A 224 -7.28 15.88 -16.51
CA SER A 224 -8.04 14.82 -17.19
C SER A 224 -7.25 13.50 -17.34
N ARG A 225 -5.98 13.49 -16.99
CA ARG A 225 -5.14 12.27 -17.07
C ARG A 225 -5.68 11.15 -16.19
N PRO A 226 -5.72 9.90 -16.68
CA PRO A 226 -6.24 8.75 -15.92
C PRO A 226 -5.58 8.59 -14.54
N GLU A 227 -4.28 8.86 -14.45
CA GLU A 227 -3.49 8.74 -13.24
C GLU A 227 -3.94 9.71 -12.14
N ILE A 228 -4.49 10.87 -12.53
CA ILE A 228 -4.98 11.91 -11.62
C ILE A 228 -6.49 11.79 -11.41
N VAL A 229 -7.23 11.62 -12.51
CA VAL A 229 -8.70 11.50 -12.45
C VAL A 229 -9.14 10.34 -11.56
N ARG A 230 -8.38 9.24 -11.52
CA ARG A 230 -8.72 8.10 -10.66
C ARG A 230 -8.66 8.39 -9.15
N LEU A 231 -7.94 9.43 -8.70
CA LEU A 231 -7.84 9.77 -7.29
C LEU A 231 -9.22 10.14 -6.72
N MET A 232 -9.52 9.65 -5.53
CA MET A 232 -10.80 9.84 -4.82
C MET A 232 -10.54 10.10 -3.34
N ILE A 233 -11.49 10.77 -2.70
CA ILE A 233 -11.52 10.84 -1.23
C ILE A 233 -12.29 9.61 -0.73
N PRO A 234 -11.73 8.84 0.25
CA PRO A 234 -12.44 7.68 0.81
C PRO A 234 -13.79 8.05 1.42
N ASP A 235 -14.81 7.21 1.20
CA ASP A 235 -16.19 7.44 1.62
C ASP A 235 -16.35 7.68 3.12
N LYS A 236 -15.48 7.09 3.94
CA LYS A 236 -15.47 7.32 5.40
C LYS A 236 -15.35 8.80 5.80
N TYR A 237 -14.80 9.65 4.92
CA TYR A 237 -14.68 11.08 5.16
C TYR A 237 -15.81 11.91 4.52
N THR A 238 -16.45 11.42 3.45
CA THR A 238 -17.41 12.16 2.65
C THR A 238 -18.87 11.85 2.98
N ASN A 239 -19.19 10.64 3.49
CA ASN A 239 -20.57 10.16 3.66
C ASN A 239 -21.45 11.13 4.44
N ARG A 240 -21.00 11.62 5.60
CA ARG A 240 -21.77 12.57 6.42
C ARG A 240 -22.11 13.84 5.63
N TYR A 241 -21.16 14.38 4.90
CA TYR A 241 -21.33 15.61 4.14
C TYR A 241 -22.22 15.41 2.91
N ARG A 242 -22.13 14.22 2.27
CA ARG A 242 -23.07 13.83 1.19
C ARG A 242 -24.49 13.81 1.68
N GLU A 243 -24.76 13.24 2.85
CA GLU A 243 -26.09 13.22 3.47
C GLU A 243 -26.60 14.65 3.73
N GLU A 244 -25.79 15.52 4.25
CA GLU A 244 -26.13 16.94 4.47
C GLU A 244 -26.45 17.66 3.15
N ILE A 245 -25.68 17.41 2.08
CA ILE A 245 -25.91 17.97 0.75
C ILE A 245 -27.23 17.45 0.15
N VAL A 246 -27.49 16.15 0.26
CA VAL A 246 -28.76 15.55 -0.22
C VAL A 246 -29.96 16.15 0.53
N GLN A 247 -29.87 16.34 1.84
CA GLN A 247 -30.89 16.99 2.64
C GLN A 247 -31.09 18.46 2.21
N ALA A 248 -30.01 19.18 1.93
CA ALA A 248 -30.08 20.56 1.44
C ALA A 248 -30.73 20.65 0.05
N LYS A 249 -30.37 19.73 -0.88
CA LYS A 249 -31.01 19.65 -2.22
C LYS A 249 -32.51 19.38 -2.16
N ASN A 250 -32.94 18.47 -1.26
CA ASN A 250 -34.31 18.06 -1.14
C ASN A 250 -35.21 19.02 -0.35
N SER A 251 -34.62 20.01 0.31
CA SER A 251 -35.37 20.97 1.13
C SER A 251 -35.59 22.28 0.38
N ILE A 252 -36.84 22.56 0.03
CA ILE A 252 -37.25 23.82 -0.60
C ILE A 252 -37.25 24.99 0.41
N LEU A 253 -37.18 24.68 1.69
CA LEU A 253 -37.31 25.69 2.75
C LEU A 253 -36.06 26.54 2.90
N ILE A 254 -36.25 27.84 3.03
CA ILE A 254 -35.20 28.75 3.51
C ILE A 254 -35.00 28.48 5.02
N ILE A 255 -33.87 27.94 5.39
CA ILE A 255 -33.53 27.64 6.78
C ILE A 255 -32.43 28.61 7.19
N ASN A 256 -32.61 29.30 8.32
CA ASN A 256 -31.64 30.30 8.79
C ASN A 256 -31.33 31.43 7.77
N ASN A 257 -32.30 31.81 6.97
CA ASN A 257 -32.16 32.79 5.88
C ASN A 257 -31.20 32.34 4.74
N MET A 258 -30.93 31.04 4.63
CA MET A 258 -30.03 30.48 3.60
C MET A 258 -30.83 29.67 2.57
N THR A 259 -30.54 29.86 1.32
CA THR A 259 -31.04 29.04 0.20
C THR A 259 -30.45 27.63 0.24
N PRO A 260 -31.04 26.66 -0.46
CA PRO A 260 -30.44 25.34 -0.59
C PRO A 260 -29.01 25.36 -1.14
N GLU A 261 -28.73 26.21 -2.12
CA GLU A 261 -27.40 26.37 -2.74
C GLU A 261 -26.39 26.93 -1.75
N GLU A 262 -26.76 27.95 -0.97
CA GLU A 262 -25.89 28.50 0.07
C GLU A 262 -25.57 27.46 1.16
N ARG A 263 -26.51 26.61 1.52
CA ARG A 263 -26.29 25.51 2.47
C ARG A 263 -25.36 24.44 1.92
N ILE A 264 -25.50 24.08 0.62
CA ILE A 264 -24.59 23.16 -0.06
C ILE A 264 -23.16 23.74 -0.04
N ASN A 265 -23.01 25.01 -0.45
CA ASN A 265 -21.71 25.66 -0.48
C ASN A 265 -21.06 25.71 0.91
N GLN A 266 -21.85 26.09 1.95
CA GLN A 266 -21.36 26.06 3.32
C GLN A 266 -20.94 24.67 3.79
N THR A 267 -21.67 23.62 3.38
CA THR A 267 -21.31 22.24 3.71
C THR A 267 -20.01 21.82 3.03
N VAL A 268 -19.81 22.19 1.77
CA VAL A 268 -18.56 21.96 1.03
C VAL A 268 -17.41 22.72 1.66
N GLU A 269 -17.57 24.00 2.04
CA GLU A 269 -16.53 24.79 2.71
C GLU A 269 -16.12 24.15 4.04
N ARG A 270 -17.08 23.73 4.87
CA ARG A 270 -16.79 23.00 6.12
C ARG A 270 -16.03 21.71 5.88
N PHE A 271 -16.39 20.98 4.82
CA PHE A 271 -15.66 19.77 4.43
C PHE A 271 -14.22 20.09 4.02
N ILE A 272 -14.00 21.12 3.21
CA ILE A 272 -12.65 21.53 2.78
C ILE A 272 -11.79 21.84 4.01
N GLN A 273 -12.29 22.64 4.95
CA GLN A 273 -11.58 22.98 6.18
C GLN A 273 -11.29 21.76 7.06
N TYR A 274 -12.21 20.83 7.12
CA TYR A 274 -12.04 19.58 7.88
C TYR A 274 -11.05 18.63 7.23
N TYR A 275 -11.16 18.41 5.91
CA TYR A 275 -10.44 17.35 5.24
C TYR A 275 -9.05 17.75 4.75
N PHE A 276 -8.90 18.93 4.15
CA PHE A 276 -7.64 19.37 3.55
C PHE A 276 -6.72 20.06 4.58
N THR A 277 -6.36 19.30 5.61
CA THR A 277 -5.33 19.73 6.58
C THR A 277 -3.95 19.77 5.91
N HIS A 278 -2.99 20.46 6.53
CA HIS A 278 -1.61 20.52 6.04
C HIS A 278 -0.99 19.14 5.81
N GLU A 279 -1.27 18.18 6.70
CA GLU A 279 -0.79 16.80 6.58
C GLU A 279 -1.36 16.13 5.35
N ARG A 280 -2.67 16.25 5.10
CA ARG A 280 -3.31 15.68 3.91
C ARG A 280 -2.88 16.37 2.62
N LEU A 281 -2.70 17.68 2.64
CA LEU A 281 -2.14 18.39 1.49
C LEU A 281 -0.71 17.91 1.19
N SER A 282 0.10 17.67 2.23
CA SER A 282 1.44 17.07 2.06
C SER A 282 1.38 15.64 1.51
N MET A 283 0.39 14.85 1.91
CA MET A 283 0.13 13.53 1.34
C MET A 283 -0.21 13.65 -0.16
N TYR A 284 -1.18 14.48 -0.53
CA TYR A 284 -1.55 14.68 -1.95
C TYR A 284 -0.39 15.24 -2.78
N ARG A 285 0.40 16.15 -2.21
CA ARG A 285 1.65 16.60 -2.84
C ARG A 285 2.54 15.40 -3.20
N ASN A 286 2.79 14.49 -2.26
CA ASN A 286 3.63 13.33 -2.51
C ASN A 286 3.02 12.38 -3.55
N LEU A 287 1.70 12.19 -3.57
CA LEU A 287 1.02 11.41 -4.60
C LEU A 287 1.18 12.05 -5.99
N LEU A 288 1.03 13.36 -6.10
CA LEU A 288 1.26 14.06 -7.37
C LEU A 288 2.73 13.99 -7.82
N LEU A 289 3.68 14.02 -6.89
CA LEU A 289 5.10 13.85 -7.22
C LEU A 289 5.40 12.42 -7.71
N ASP A 290 4.77 11.39 -7.13
CA ASP A 290 4.89 10.00 -7.58
C ASP A 290 4.32 9.86 -9.02
N ILE A 291 3.15 10.45 -9.30
CA ILE A 291 2.57 10.49 -10.65
C ILE A 291 3.47 11.29 -11.61
N ALA A 292 4.02 12.42 -11.20
CA ALA A 292 4.94 13.21 -12.03
C ALA A 292 6.21 12.42 -12.39
N LEU A 293 6.74 11.64 -11.45
CA LEU A 293 7.88 10.75 -11.70
C LEU A 293 7.55 9.67 -12.72
N PHE A 294 6.36 9.09 -12.64
CA PHE A 294 5.85 8.13 -13.61
C PHE A 294 5.71 8.77 -15.01
N LEU A 295 5.02 9.91 -15.13
CA LEU A 295 4.88 10.63 -16.41
C LEU A 295 6.24 10.97 -17.02
N HIS A 296 7.20 11.40 -16.21
CA HIS A 296 8.56 11.64 -16.67
C HIS A 296 9.22 10.38 -17.24
N SER A 297 9.04 9.23 -16.59
CA SER A 297 9.58 7.94 -17.07
C SER A 297 8.95 7.48 -18.39
N GLN A 298 7.72 7.92 -18.67
CA GLN A 298 7.03 7.68 -19.94
C GLN A 298 7.42 8.69 -21.05
N GLY A 299 8.34 9.62 -20.77
CA GLY A 299 8.78 10.66 -21.70
C GLY A 299 7.90 11.92 -21.71
N GLU A 300 6.85 11.98 -20.87
CA GLU A 300 5.93 13.11 -20.79
C GLU A 300 6.49 14.24 -19.89
N SER A 301 7.69 14.70 -20.20
CA SER A 301 8.47 15.62 -19.36
C SER A 301 7.78 16.97 -19.09
N LEU A 302 7.00 17.48 -20.04
CA LEU A 302 6.28 18.74 -19.87
C LEU A 302 5.16 18.61 -18.85
N LEU A 303 4.34 17.55 -18.95
CA LEU A 303 3.27 17.26 -18.00
C LEU A 303 3.84 16.97 -16.62
N ALA A 304 4.91 16.18 -16.54
CA ALA A 304 5.61 15.91 -15.27
C ALA A 304 6.07 17.20 -14.59
N LYS A 305 6.70 18.12 -15.32
CA LYS A 305 7.16 19.41 -14.79
C LYS A 305 6.01 20.26 -14.26
N ARG A 306 4.88 20.31 -14.99
CA ARG A 306 3.69 21.03 -14.59
C ARG A 306 3.10 20.43 -13.32
N LEU A 307 3.00 19.11 -13.27
CA LEU A 307 2.45 18.42 -12.09
C LEU A 307 3.29 18.65 -10.84
N VAL A 308 4.62 18.74 -10.97
CA VAL A 308 5.51 19.14 -9.87
C VAL A 308 5.16 20.54 -9.36
N SER A 309 4.88 21.50 -10.25
CA SER A 309 4.49 22.87 -9.85
C SER A 309 3.19 22.84 -9.04
N TYR A 310 2.16 22.14 -9.51
CA TYR A 310 0.89 22.01 -8.77
C TYR A 310 1.08 21.27 -7.44
N ALA A 311 1.91 20.23 -7.39
CA ALA A 311 2.21 19.53 -6.16
C ALA A 311 2.84 20.49 -5.10
N GLU A 312 3.76 21.35 -5.53
CA GLU A 312 4.40 22.31 -4.64
C GLU A 312 3.45 23.44 -4.19
N GLU A 313 2.47 23.79 -5.02
CA GLU A 313 1.45 24.80 -4.67
C GLU A 313 0.51 24.33 -3.55
N LEU A 314 0.25 23.01 -3.43
CA LEU A 314 -0.60 22.47 -2.35
C LEU A 314 -0.09 22.80 -0.96
N ILE A 315 1.22 22.90 -0.75
CA ILE A 315 1.83 23.12 0.57
C ILE A 315 2.24 24.56 0.81
N LYS A 316 2.08 25.45 -0.16
CA LYS A 316 2.40 26.87 0.03
C LYS A 316 1.29 27.54 0.82
N PRO A 317 1.63 28.36 1.82
CA PRO A 317 0.63 29.12 2.59
C PRO A 317 -0.04 30.26 1.80
N ILE A 318 0.23 30.39 0.50
CA ILE A 318 -0.24 31.50 -0.33
C ILE A 318 -1.42 31.01 -1.16
N GLY A 319 -2.63 31.23 -0.65
CA GLY A 319 -3.85 31.07 -1.43
C GLY A 319 -4.94 30.25 -0.73
N ASP A 320 -6.12 30.36 -1.28
CA ASP A 320 -7.30 29.60 -0.90
C ASP A 320 -7.18 28.17 -1.49
N VAL A 321 -6.98 27.20 -0.64
CA VAL A 321 -6.80 25.79 -1.02
C VAL A 321 -7.99 25.27 -1.83
N SER A 322 -9.18 25.86 -1.66
CA SER A 322 -10.38 25.51 -2.42
C SER A 322 -10.26 25.78 -3.92
N LYS A 323 -9.35 26.66 -4.32
CA LYS A 323 -9.10 27.01 -5.73
C LYS A 323 -8.08 26.13 -6.42
N HIS A 324 -7.39 25.26 -5.68
CA HIS A 324 -6.42 24.35 -6.28
C HIS A 324 -7.14 23.29 -7.16
N PRO A 325 -6.72 23.06 -8.43
CA PRO A 325 -7.42 22.19 -9.37
C PRO A 325 -7.65 20.76 -8.86
N LEU A 326 -6.66 20.17 -8.17
CA LEU A 326 -6.84 18.85 -7.55
C LEU A 326 -7.95 18.87 -6.50
N VAL A 327 -8.00 19.90 -5.65
CA VAL A 327 -9.01 20.00 -4.60
C VAL A 327 -10.39 20.16 -5.21
N GLN A 328 -10.54 20.99 -6.25
CA GLN A 328 -11.79 21.14 -6.99
C GLN A 328 -12.22 19.81 -7.65
N LEU A 329 -11.29 19.08 -8.29
CA LEU A 329 -11.56 17.77 -8.87
C LEU A 329 -12.06 16.78 -7.82
N LEU A 330 -11.36 16.67 -6.68
CA LEU A 330 -11.73 15.76 -5.60
C LEU A 330 -13.08 16.10 -4.98
N ILE A 331 -13.38 17.38 -4.76
CA ILE A 331 -14.66 17.87 -4.27
C ILE A 331 -15.78 17.57 -5.26
N TYR A 332 -15.56 17.88 -6.55
CA TYR A 332 -16.55 17.61 -7.58
C TYR A 332 -16.91 16.13 -7.64
N LYS A 333 -15.92 15.26 -7.64
CA LYS A 333 -16.11 13.79 -7.65
C LYS A 333 -16.79 13.29 -6.36
N SER A 334 -16.49 13.91 -5.23
CA SER A 334 -17.06 13.47 -3.94
C SER A 334 -18.51 13.84 -3.75
N PHE A 335 -19.00 14.94 -4.33
CA PHE A 335 -20.30 15.50 -3.99
C PHE A 335 -21.22 15.77 -5.17
N PHE A 336 -20.71 15.77 -6.42
CA PHE A 336 -21.45 16.21 -7.59
C PHE A 336 -21.49 15.19 -8.75
N ILE A 337 -20.78 14.05 -8.61
CA ILE A 337 -20.90 12.90 -9.52
C ILE A 337 -21.70 11.82 -8.79
N ASP A 338 -22.80 11.37 -9.40
CA ASP A 338 -23.63 10.25 -8.95
C ASP A 338 -22.97 8.92 -9.28
#